data_32b1b1f4d51a61f5e152572aa537941a
#
_entry.id   32b1b1f4d51a61f5e152572aa537941a
#
_cell.length_a   1.000
_cell.length_b   1.000
_cell.length_c   1.000
_cell.angle_alpha   90.00
_cell.angle_beta   90.00
_cell.angle_gamma   90.00
#
_symmetry.space_group_name_H-M   'P 1'
#
loop_
_entity.id
_entity.type
_entity.pdbx_description
1 polymer ?
#
loop_
_entity_poly.entity_id
_entity_poly.type
_entity_poly.pdbx_seq_one_letter_code
_entity_poly.pdbx_strand_id
1 'polypeptide(L)'
;MHFVGREKEIGQIKKALAEGMNVIVSGKYGMGRTTLIRHIADTTEDRWRFLFVDFSRTPGEVCSDLLGQLFPERRSEHRQMSYRSSRFRLTALPLSDRRKQILVLDSIAKLSYQKLDLLRCLTWEKRFQFVSIVERFLPAEDLFRLRVRMNPAILLTLHYLNQSEVAQFYRELSEVHGLGWTEDRLQHLAEVKGGSPL
;
A
#
# COMPACT_ATOMS: atom_id res chain seq x y z
N MET A 1 8.93 13.92 2.28
CA MET A 1 7.92 14.35 1.30
C MET A 1 6.68 14.79 2.07
N HIS A 2 6.26 16.04 1.93
CA HIS A 2 5.06 16.51 2.62
C HIS A 2 3.84 15.87 1.97
N PHE A 3 3.03 15.17 2.76
CA PHE A 3 1.79 14.55 2.29
C PHE A 3 0.62 15.41 2.77
N VAL A 4 -0.24 15.82 1.85
CA VAL A 4 -1.33 16.76 2.09
C VAL A 4 -2.66 16.14 1.78
N GLY A 5 -3.63 16.42 2.61
CA GLY A 5 -5.01 15.96 2.45
C GLY A 5 -5.22 14.49 2.81
N ARG A 6 -6.42 14.01 2.58
CA ARG A 6 -6.85 12.62 2.84
C ARG A 6 -6.83 12.19 4.32
N GLU A 7 -7.00 13.14 5.24
CA GLU A 7 -7.02 12.85 6.69
C GLU A 7 -8.09 11.82 7.03
N LYS A 8 -9.22 11.86 6.33
CA LYS A 8 -10.32 10.90 6.49
C LYS A 8 -9.88 9.48 6.11
N GLU A 9 -9.26 9.33 4.94
CA GLU A 9 -8.77 8.04 4.46
C GLU A 9 -7.62 7.52 5.33
N ILE A 10 -6.70 8.39 5.74
CA ILE A 10 -5.61 8.07 6.69
C ILE A 10 -6.22 7.55 8.01
N GLY A 11 -7.21 8.27 8.56
CA GLY A 11 -7.88 7.87 9.79
C GLY A 11 -8.59 6.53 9.67
N GLN A 12 -9.29 6.28 8.56
CA GLN A 12 -9.97 5.01 8.29
C GLN A 12 -8.98 3.83 8.18
N ILE A 13 -7.86 4.02 7.48
CA ILE A 13 -6.83 2.98 7.32
C ILE A 13 -6.19 2.68 8.67
N LYS A 14 -5.75 3.72 9.41
CA LYS A 14 -5.13 3.55 10.73
C LYS A 14 -6.08 2.85 11.71
N LYS A 15 -7.35 3.21 11.71
CA LYS A 15 -8.38 2.56 12.53
C LYS A 15 -8.54 1.09 12.16
N ALA A 16 -8.72 0.76 10.88
CA ALA A 16 -8.87 -0.62 10.41
C ALA A 16 -7.65 -1.48 10.79
N LEU A 17 -6.43 -0.96 10.59
CA LEU A 17 -5.21 -1.66 10.97
C LEU A 17 -5.10 -1.86 12.49
N ALA A 18 -5.52 -0.89 13.29
CA ALA A 18 -5.55 -1.02 14.75
C ALA A 18 -6.54 -2.09 15.23
N GLU A 19 -7.68 -2.21 14.56
CA GLU A 19 -8.73 -3.21 14.83
C GLU A 19 -8.41 -4.61 14.25
N GLY A 20 -7.26 -4.78 13.60
CA GLY A 20 -6.85 -6.06 13.03
C GLY A 20 -7.47 -6.36 11.67
N MET A 21 -8.17 -5.42 11.05
CA MET A 21 -8.76 -5.58 9.72
C MET A 21 -7.73 -5.30 8.63
N ASN A 22 -7.80 -6.08 7.56
CA ASN A 22 -7.04 -5.82 6.34
C ASN A 22 -7.66 -4.64 5.57
N VAL A 23 -6.87 -4.04 4.68
CA VAL A 23 -7.31 -2.89 3.88
C VAL A 23 -7.10 -3.17 2.40
N ILE A 24 -8.11 -2.90 1.59
CA ILE A 24 -8.01 -2.91 0.13
C ILE A 24 -8.20 -1.48 -0.35
N VAL A 25 -7.19 -0.91 -0.98
CA VAL A 25 -7.21 0.46 -1.51
C VAL A 25 -7.36 0.41 -3.02
N SER A 26 -8.43 1.02 -3.52
CA SER A 26 -8.73 1.16 -4.95
C SER A 26 -8.72 2.63 -5.36
N GLY A 27 -8.54 2.90 -6.63
CA GLY A 27 -8.57 4.27 -7.19
C GLY A 27 -7.95 4.33 -8.57
N LYS A 28 -8.14 5.45 -9.27
CA LYS A 28 -7.52 5.67 -10.58
C LYS A 28 -6.00 5.80 -10.45
N TYR A 29 -5.29 5.57 -11.55
CA TYR A 29 -3.86 5.84 -11.64
C TYR A 29 -3.57 7.32 -11.32
N GLY A 30 -2.46 7.58 -10.63
CA GLY A 30 -2.08 8.94 -10.24
C GLY A 30 -2.75 9.50 -8.98
N MET A 31 -3.71 8.79 -8.36
CA MET A 31 -4.39 9.27 -7.13
C MET A 31 -3.57 9.14 -5.85
N GLY A 32 -2.30 8.75 -5.93
CA GLY A 32 -1.41 8.66 -4.78
C GLY A 32 -1.70 7.50 -3.82
N ARG A 33 -2.27 6.38 -4.30
CA ARG A 33 -2.57 5.20 -3.46
C ARG A 33 -1.34 4.70 -2.69
N THR A 34 -0.24 4.46 -3.40
CA THR A 34 1.02 3.99 -2.82
C THR A 34 1.65 5.06 -1.93
N THR A 35 1.57 6.34 -2.33
CA THR A 35 2.08 7.47 -1.55
C THR A 35 1.35 7.60 -0.22
N LEU A 36 0.01 7.43 -0.23
CA LEU A 36 -0.82 7.42 0.97
C LEU A 36 -0.36 6.33 1.96
N ILE A 37 -0.15 5.11 1.47
CA ILE A 37 0.28 4.00 2.35
C ILE A 37 1.72 4.20 2.84
N ARG A 38 2.62 4.77 2.02
CA ARG A 38 3.97 5.14 2.46
C ARG A 38 3.94 6.21 3.55
N HIS A 39 3.13 7.25 3.38
CA HIS A 39 2.96 8.27 4.41
C HIS A 39 2.45 7.68 5.73
N ILE A 40 1.49 6.75 5.69
CA ILE A 40 1.03 6.05 6.90
C ILE A 40 2.16 5.21 7.50
N ALA A 41 2.96 4.52 6.69
CA ALA A 41 4.09 3.73 7.15
C ALA A 41 5.11 4.61 7.88
N ASP A 42 5.50 5.74 7.28
CA ASP A 42 6.48 6.68 7.84
C ASP A 42 5.99 7.32 9.16
N THR A 43 4.68 7.57 9.28
CA THR A 43 4.09 8.20 10.47
C THR A 43 3.68 7.22 11.58
N THR A 44 3.92 5.92 11.41
CA THR A 44 3.53 4.87 12.36
C THR A 44 4.58 3.77 12.50
N GLU A 45 5.83 4.08 12.18
CA GLU A 45 6.94 3.12 12.22
C GLU A 45 7.29 2.62 13.62
N ASP A 46 6.92 3.35 14.65
CA ASP A 46 7.03 2.95 16.06
C ASP A 46 6.10 1.79 16.40
N ARG A 47 4.95 1.71 15.73
CA ARG A 47 3.86 0.77 16.02
C ARG A 47 3.80 -0.41 15.05
N TRP A 48 4.00 -0.15 13.76
CA TRP A 48 3.87 -1.13 12.68
C TRP A 48 5.12 -1.15 11.82
N ARG A 49 5.47 -2.33 11.31
CA ARG A 49 6.48 -2.48 10.29
C ARG A 49 5.81 -2.77 8.96
N PHE A 50 5.94 -1.86 8.00
CA PHE A 50 5.41 -2.03 6.65
C PHE A 50 6.44 -2.69 5.75
N LEU A 51 6.00 -3.70 5.00
CA LEU A 51 6.78 -4.45 4.02
C LEU A 51 6.11 -4.29 2.66
N PHE A 52 6.76 -3.58 1.74
CA PHE A 52 6.20 -3.28 0.43
C PHE A 52 6.69 -4.28 -0.60
N VAL A 53 5.78 -4.96 -1.30
CA VAL A 53 6.10 -5.85 -2.42
C VAL A 53 5.28 -5.48 -3.66
N ASP A 54 5.96 -5.48 -4.81
CA ASP A 54 5.30 -5.31 -6.10
C ASP A 54 4.59 -6.61 -6.50
N PHE A 55 3.27 -6.62 -6.34
CA PHE A 55 2.44 -7.78 -6.62
C PHE A 55 2.11 -7.96 -8.12
N SER A 56 2.59 -7.06 -8.99
CA SER A 56 2.56 -7.28 -10.44
C SER A 56 3.52 -8.40 -10.87
N ARG A 57 4.60 -8.61 -10.12
CA ARG A 57 5.66 -9.60 -10.35
C ARG A 57 5.20 -11.05 -10.16
N THR A 58 6.08 -11.97 -10.49
CA THR A 58 5.83 -13.41 -10.26
C THR A 58 5.80 -13.75 -8.77
N PRO A 59 5.07 -14.80 -8.34
CA PRO A 59 5.05 -15.23 -6.94
C PRO A 59 6.43 -15.53 -6.36
N GLY A 60 7.36 -16.04 -7.17
CA GLY A 60 8.74 -16.30 -6.76
C GLY A 60 9.51 -15.02 -6.43
N GLU A 61 9.40 -14.00 -7.27
CA GLU A 61 10.02 -12.69 -7.05
C GLU A 61 9.42 -11.99 -5.84
N VAL A 62 8.08 -12.06 -5.65
CA VAL A 62 7.41 -11.52 -4.47
C VAL A 62 7.93 -12.19 -3.19
N CYS A 63 8.06 -13.51 -3.17
CA CYS A 63 8.61 -14.23 -2.02
C CYS A 63 10.07 -13.84 -1.75
N SER A 64 10.89 -13.74 -2.79
CA SER A 64 12.30 -13.38 -2.68
C SER A 64 12.47 -11.95 -2.14
N ASP A 65 11.66 -11.01 -2.63
CA ASP A 65 11.68 -9.62 -2.18
C ASP A 65 11.25 -9.52 -0.70
N LEU A 66 10.16 -10.18 -0.34
CA LEU A 66 9.68 -10.21 1.04
C LEU A 66 10.71 -10.83 2.00
N LEU A 67 11.34 -11.95 1.63
CA LEU A 67 12.42 -12.54 2.42
C LEU A 67 13.61 -11.60 2.56
N GLY A 68 13.99 -10.88 1.49
CA GLY A 68 15.06 -9.89 1.53
C GLY A 68 14.79 -8.71 2.45
N GLN A 69 13.52 -8.33 2.65
CA GLN A 69 13.12 -7.30 3.60
C GLN A 69 13.05 -7.82 5.04
N LEU A 70 12.62 -9.07 5.23
CA LEU A 70 12.53 -9.71 6.56
C LEU A 70 13.89 -10.11 7.11
N PHE A 71 14.80 -10.56 6.24
CA PHE A 71 16.11 -11.08 6.58
C PHE A 71 17.20 -10.48 5.67
N PRO A 72 17.52 -9.18 5.83
CA PRO A 72 18.40 -8.45 4.91
C PRO A 72 19.82 -9.04 4.85
N GLU A 73 20.30 -9.65 5.93
CA GLU A 73 21.61 -10.31 6.02
C GLU A 73 21.75 -11.54 5.08
N ARG A 74 20.63 -12.12 4.64
CA ARG A 74 20.59 -13.31 3.76
C ARG A 74 20.01 -13.02 2.37
N ARG A 75 20.04 -11.78 1.97
CA ARG A 75 19.36 -11.32 0.71
C ARG A 75 19.87 -12.03 -0.54
N SER A 76 21.17 -12.32 -0.63
CA SER A 76 21.77 -13.03 -1.76
C SER A 76 21.29 -14.49 -1.85
N GLU A 77 21.15 -15.17 -0.72
CA GLU A 77 20.64 -16.54 -0.65
C GLU A 77 19.19 -16.61 -1.15
N HIS A 78 18.36 -15.64 -0.74
CA HIS A 78 16.94 -15.61 -1.08
C HIS A 78 16.69 -15.43 -2.57
N ARG A 79 17.56 -14.73 -3.30
CA ARG A 79 17.46 -14.54 -4.76
C ARG A 79 17.68 -15.83 -5.55
N GLN A 80 18.42 -16.78 -5.01
CA GLN A 80 18.76 -18.05 -5.67
C GLN A 80 17.80 -19.18 -5.30
N MET A 81 16.86 -18.94 -4.38
CA MET A 81 15.94 -19.96 -3.91
C MET A 81 14.80 -20.23 -4.90
N SER A 82 14.38 -21.51 -4.97
CA SER A 82 13.14 -21.86 -5.68
C SER A 82 11.92 -21.24 -4.99
N TYR A 83 10.85 -21.02 -5.75
CA TYR A 83 9.57 -20.52 -5.21
C TYR A 83 9.07 -21.36 -4.03
N ARG A 84 9.14 -22.69 -4.15
CA ARG A 84 8.71 -23.62 -3.09
C ARG A 84 9.51 -23.40 -1.80
N SER A 85 10.82 -23.28 -1.89
CA SER A 85 11.69 -23.05 -0.75
C SER A 85 11.47 -21.67 -0.13
N SER A 86 11.32 -20.63 -0.95
CA SER A 86 11.04 -19.28 -0.48
C SER A 86 9.71 -19.21 0.27
N ARG A 87 8.66 -19.83 -0.27
CA ARG A 87 7.34 -19.90 0.36
C ARG A 87 7.41 -20.62 1.71
N PHE A 88 8.08 -21.78 1.77
CA PHE A 88 8.26 -22.51 3.03
C PHE A 88 9.01 -21.69 4.08
N ARG A 89 10.08 -20.97 3.69
CA ARG A 89 10.81 -20.09 4.60
C ARG A 89 9.94 -18.95 5.16
N LEU A 90 9.11 -18.34 4.35
CA LEU A 90 8.19 -17.29 4.79
C LEU A 90 7.23 -17.75 5.88
N THR A 91 6.85 -19.03 5.87
CA THR A 91 5.94 -19.59 6.86
C THR A 91 6.66 -20.16 8.09
N ALA A 92 7.89 -20.66 7.94
CA ALA A 92 8.61 -21.38 8.99
C ALA A 92 9.51 -20.50 9.87
N LEU A 93 10.15 -19.45 9.30
CA LEU A 93 11.14 -18.67 10.04
C LEU A 93 10.47 -17.71 11.05
N PRO A 94 10.99 -17.62 12.28
CA PRO A 94 10.52 -16.65 13.26
C PRO A 94 10.83 -15.23 12.79
N LEU A 95 9.91 -14.30 13.02
CA LEU A 95 10.14 -12.87 12.79
C LEU A 95 10.86 -12.29 14.01
N SER A 96 11.98 -11.63 13.78
CA SER A 96 12.77 -11.00 14.85
C SER A 96 12.14 -9.69 15.36
N ASP A 97 11.41 -9.01 14.52
CA ASP A 97 10.76 -7.74 14.85
C ASP A 97 9.42 -7.98 15.58
N ARG A 98 9.29 -7.38 16.75
CA ARG A 98 8.11 -7.51 17.62
C ARG A 98 6.92 -6.66 17.14
N ARG A 99 7.16 -5.67 16.26
CA ARG A 99 6.10 -4.83 15.71
C ARG A 99 5.19 -5.68 14.84
N LYS A 100 3.93 -5.28 14.77
CA LYS A 100 2.98 -5.91 13.86
C LYS A 100 3.41 -5.69 12.41
N GLN A 101 3.54 -6.78 11.66
CA GLN A 101 3.99 -6.73 10.28
C GLN A 101 2.81 -6.45 9.35
N ILE A 102 2.88 -5.34 8.61
CA ILE A 102 1.87 -4.96 7.61
C ILE A 102 2.47 -5.24 6.23
N LEU A 103 1.92 -6.22 5.53
CA LEU A 103 2.35 -6.56 4.17
C LEU A 103 1.54 -5.76 3.15
N VAL A 104 2.22 -4.87 2.44
CA VAL A 104 1.65 -4.06 1.36
C VAL A 104 1.85 -4.78 0.03
N LEU A 105 0.74 -5.21 -0.56
CA LEU A 105 0.70 -5.81 -1.89
C LEU A 105 0.36 -4.72 -2.90
N ASP A 106 1.36 -4.16 -3.54
CA ASP A 106 1.18 -3.05 -4.49
C ASP A 106 0.94 -3.54 -5.92
N SER A 107 0.27 -2.73 -6.74
CA SER A 107 0.05 -2.96 -8.17
C SER A 107 -0.71 -4.24 -8.51
N ILE A 108 -1.79 -4.56 -7.79
CA ILE A 108 -2.62 -5.73 -8.09
C ILE A 108 -3.53 -5.42 -9.29
N ALA A 109 -3.11 -5.87 -10.48
CA ALA A 109 -3.85 -5.70 -11.74
C ALA A 109 -4.59 -6.97 -12.19
N LYS A 110 -4.11 -8.14 -11.75
CA LYS A 110 -4.68 -9.46 -12.07
C LYS A 110 -4.25 -10.47 -11.01
N LEU A 111 -5.13 -11.42 -10.68
CA LEU A 111 -4.85 -12.51 -9.76
C LEU A 111 -4.81 -13.85 -10.52
N SER A 112 -3.61 -14.34 -10.82
CA SER A 112 -3.43 -15.71 -11.31
C SER A 112 -3.69 -16.72 -10.19
N TYR A 113 -3.93 -17.98 -10.55
CA TYR A 113 -4.06 -19.08 -9.60
C TYR A 113 -2.85 -19.14 -8.63
N GLN A 114 -1.64 -18.99 -9.15
CA GLN A 114 -0.42 -19.01 -8.34
C GLN A 114 -0.35 -17.83 -7.34
N LYS A 115 -0.81 -16.62 -7.73
CA LYS A 115 -0.91 -15.47 -6.83
C LYS A 115 -1.95 -15.70 -5.73
N LEU A 116 -3.09 -16.29 -6.08
CA LEU A 116 -4.13 -16.66 -5.11
C LEU A 116 -3.63 -17.72 -4.13
N ASP A 117 -2.85 -18.71 -4.58
CA ASP A 117 -2.24 -19.72 -3.72
C ASP A 117 -1.19 -19.11 -2.77
N LEU A 118 -0.37 -18.18 -3.28
CA LEU A 118 0.55 -17.41 -2.43
C LEU A 118 -0.21 -16.61 -1.36
N LEU A 119 -1.25 -15.89 -1.73
CA LEU A 119 -2.10 -15.14 -0.78
C LEU A 119 -2.69 -16.08 0.28
N ARG A 120 -3.21 -17.23 -0.14
CA ARG A 120 -3.73 -18.25 0.79
C ARG A 120 -2.67 -18.66 1.81
N CYS A 121 -1.46 -18.92 1.35
CA CYS A 121 -0.35 -19.30 2.21
C CYS A 121 0.00 -18.20 3.22
N LEU A 122 0.14 -16.95 2.75
CA LEU A 122 0.50 -15.82 3.60
C LEU A 122 -0.60 -15.45 4.62
N THR A 123 -1.87 -15.61 4.25
CA THR A 123 -3.00 -15.31 5.15
C THR A 123 -3.25 -16.41 6.17
N TRP A 124 -2.97 -17.67 5.82
CA TRP A 124 -3.15 -18.82 6.70
C TRP A 124 -2.31 -18.72 7.99
N GLU A 125 -1.08 -18.29 7.85
CA GLU A 125 -0.11 -18.23 8.95
C GLU A 125 -0.39 -17.07 9.94
N LYS A 126 -1.31 -16.15 9.62
CA LYS A 126 -1.70 -15.00 10.47
C LYS A 126 -0.51 -14.14 10.96
N ARG A 127 0.62 -14.19 10.23
CA ARG A 127 1.86 -13.48 10.57
C ARG A 127 1.82 -12.03 10.10
N PHE A 128 1.02 -11.77 9.09
CA PHE A 128 0.89 -10.46 8.45
C PHE A 128 -0.55 -9.97 8.54
N GLN A 129 -0.67 -8.67 8.65
CA GLN A 129 -1.88 -7.95 8.27
C GLN A 129 -1.64 -7.32 6.90
N PHE A 130 -2.66 -7.14 6.10
CA PHE A 130 -2.49 -6.81 4.69
C PHE A 130 -3.06 -5.44 4.35
N VAL A 131 -2.32 -4.72 3.50
CA VAL A 131 -2.82 -3.59 2.71
C VAL A 131 -2.65 -3.95 1.24
N SER A 132 -3.73 -4.05 0.49
CA SER A 132 -3.71 -4.37 -0.94
C SER A 132 -4.06 -3.15 -1.76
N ILE A 133 -3.15 -2.73 -2.64
CA ILE A 133 -3.37 -1.64 -3.58
C ILE A 133 -3.76 -2.25 -4.91
N VAL A 134 -5.05 -2.10 -5.27
CA VAL A 134 -5.60 -2.69 -6.47
C VAL A 134 -5.74 -1.66 -7.59
N GLU A 135 -5.46 -2.10 -8.82
CA GLU A 135 -5.70 -1.28 -10.00
C GLU A 135 -7.20 -1.18 -10.29
N ARG A 136 -7.64 -0.04 -10.83
CA ARG A 136 -9.05 0.20 -11.13
C ARG A 136 -9.66 -0.83 -12.09
N PHE A 137 -8.85 -1.37 -12.98
CA PHE A 137 -9.25 -2.35 -13.98
C PHE A 137 -9.14 -3.81 -13.48
N LEU A 138 -8.86 -4.02 -12.17
CA LEU A 138 -8.91 -5.36 -11.59
C LEU A 138 -10.31 -5.96 -11.82
N PRO A 139 -10.44 -7.16 -12.43
CA PRO A 139 -11.73 -7.80 -12.65
C PRO A 139 -12.52 -7.95 -11.35
N ALA A 140 -13.83 -7.75 -11.41
CA ALA A 140 -14.71 -7.84 -10.24
C ALA A 140 -14.61 -9.20 -9.53
N GLU A 141 -14.42 -10.26 -10.30
CA GLU A 141 -14.21 -11.61 -9.77
C GLU A 141 -12.90 -11.72 -8.98
N ASP A 142 -11.82 -11.13 -9.48
CA ASP A 142 -10.52 -11.11 -8.78
C ASP A 142 -10.60 -10.24 -7.52
N LEU A 143 -11.31 -9.11 -7.56
CA LEU A 143 -11.55 -8.30 -6.38
C LEU A 143 -12.36 -9.06 -5.33
N PHE A 144 -13.38 -9.80 -5.74
CA PHE A 144 -14.16 -10.66 -4.85
C PHE A 144 -13.27 -11.75 -4.21
N ARG A 145 -12.47 -12.45 -5.02
CA ARG A 145 -11.52 -13.47 -4.54
C ARG A 145 -10.52 -12.89 -3.53
N LEU A 146 -10.00 -11.67 -3.81
CA LEU A 146 -9.11 -10.96 -2.91
C LEU A 146 -9.80 -10.66 -1.57
N ARG A 147 -11.01 -10.11 -1.60
CA ARG A 147 -11.80 -9.80 -0.39
C ARG A 147 -12.06 -11.03 0.46
N VAL A 148 -12.44 -12.13 -0.15
CA VAL A 148 -12.68 -13.40 0.56
C VAL A 148 -11.39 -13.87 1.27
N ARG A 149 -10.24 -13.76 0.62
CA ARG A 149 -8.95 -14.17 1.20
C ARG A 149 -8.48 -13.26 2.32
N MET A 150 -8.82 -11.98 2.26
CA MET A 150 -8.39 -10.97 3.23
C MET A 150 -9.42 -10.69 4.33
N ASN A 151 -10.47 -11.48 4.42
CA ASN A 151 -11.51 -11.25 5.45
C ASN A 151 -10.95 -11.45 6.88
N PRO A 152 -11.21 -10.51 7.84
CA PRO A 152 -11.95 -9.26 7.68
C PRO A 152 -11.15 -8.16 6.95
N ALA A 153 -11.80 -7.46 6.03
CA ALA A 153 -11.18 -6.38 5.27
C ALA A 153 -12.16 -5.24 4.98
N ILE A 154 -11.65 -4.01 4.99
CA ILE A 154 -12.35 -2.86 4.42
C ILE A 154 -11.91 -2.62 2.97
N LEU A 155 -12.81 -2.11 2.15
CA LEU A 155 -12.51 -1.59 0.81
C LEU A 155 -12.62 -0.08 0.85
N LEU A 156 -11.51 0.60 0.59
CA LEU A 156 -11.41 2.04 0.50
C LEU A 156 -11.18 2.45 -0.96
N THR A 157 -12.10 3.24 -1.53
CA THR A 157 -11.94 3.78 -2.87
C THR A 157 -11.49 5.22 -2.78
N LEU A 158 -10.31 5.51 -3.33
CA LEU A 158 -9.83 6.89 -3.43
C LEU A 158 -10.52 7.61 -4.58
N HIS A 159 -10.94 8.82 -4.30
CA HIS A 159 -11.47 9.76 -5.28
C HIS A 159 -10.45 10.87 -5.54
N TYR A 160 -10.68 11.70 -6.53
CA TYR A 160 -9.89 12.92 -6.72
C TYR A 160 -9.98 13.80 -5.47
N LEU A 161 -8.91 14.52 -5.18
CA LEU A 161 -8.93 15.53 -4.14
C LEU A 161 -9.98 16.59 -4.52
N ASN A 162 -10.67 17.13 -3.51
CA ASN A 162 -11.56 18.25 -3.74
C ASN A 162 -10.74 19.53 -3.96
N GLN A 163 -11.40 20.58 -4.43
CA GLN A 163 -10.74 21.83 -4.80
C GLN A 163 -9.98 22.47 -3.61
N SER A 164 -10.54 22.39 -2.41
CA SER A 164 -9.88 22.93 -1.21
C SER A 164 -8.65 22.12 -0.81
N GLU A 165 -8.68 20.79 -0.93
CA GLU A 165 -7.51 19.93 -0.68
C GLU A 165 -6.40 20.18 -1.72
N VAL A 166 -6.76 20.42 -2.98
CA VAL A 166 -5.80 20.76 -4.02
C VAL A 166 -5.18 22.15 -3.77
N ALA A 167 -5.98 23.14 -3.38
CA ALA A 167 -5.47 24.47 -3.03
C ALA A 167 -4.52 24.39 -1.81
N GLN A 168 -4.86 23.60 -0.80
CA GLN A 168 -3.99 23.35 0.36
C GLN A 168 -2.68 22.66 -0.05
N PHE A 169 -2.72 21.68 -0.93
CA PHE A 169 -1.51 21.02 -1.47
C PHE A 169 -0.59 22.04 -2.14
N TYR A 170 -1.12 22.92 -2.99
CA TYR A 170 -0.31 23.93 -3.64
C TYR A 170 0.23 25.00 -2.66
N ARG A 171 -0.54 25.33 -1.61
CA ARG A 171 -0.08 26.24 -0.56
C ARG A 171 1.14 25.67 0.16
N GLU A 172 1.07 24.45 0.63
CA GLU A 172 2.20 23.79 1.30
C GLU A 172 3.40 23.59 0.36
N LEU A 173 3.15 23.27 -0.92
CA LEU A 173 4.21 23.22 -1.93
C LEU A 173 4.91 24.58 -2.11
N SER A 174 4.11 25.66 -2.16
CA SER A 174 4.64 27.04 -2.25
C SER A 174 5.49 27.40 -1.04
N GLU A 175 5.06 27.05 0.16
CA GLU A 175 5.79 27.31 1.40
C GLU A 175 7.10 26.52 1.44
N VAL A 176 7.06 25.21 1.19
CA VAL A 176 8.24 24.33 1.25
C VAL A 176 9.32 24.73 0.24
N HIS A 177 8.91 25.18 -0.93
CA HIS A 177 9.84 25.57 -2.00
C HIS A 177 10.08 27.08 -2.13
N GLY A 178 9.48 27.91 -1.25
CA GLY A 178 9.63 29.34 -1.27
C GLY A 178 9.13 30.02 -2.54
N LEU A 179 8.06 29.47 -3.17
CA LEU A 179 7.57 29.92 -4.47
C LEU A 179 6.80 31.25 -4.42
N GLY A 180 6.37 31.68 -3.24
CA GLY A 180 5.67 32.95 -3.04
C GLY A 180 4.34 33.08 -3.80
N TRP A 181 3.63 31.98 -4.03
CA TRP A 181 2.33 32.02 -4.74
C TRP A 181 1.26 32.70 -3.91
N THR A 182 0.50 33.60 -4.57
CA THR A 182 -0.65 34.27 -3.96
C THR A 182 -1.84 33.34 -3.86
N GLU A 183 -2.78 33.65 -2.96
CA GLU A 183 -3.99 32.83 -2.76
C GLU A 183 -4.83 32.71 -4.05
N ASP A 184 -4.94 33.80 -4.83
CA ASP A 184 -5.64 33.78 -6.13
C ASP A 184 -4.99 32.80 -7.12
N ARG A 185 -3.65 32.72 -7.13
CA ARG A 185 -2.92 31.79 -7.98
C ARG A 185 -3.13 30.34 -7.52
N LEU A 186 -3.17 30.10 -6.21
CA LEU A 186 -3.43 28.78 -5.64
C LEU A 186 -4.83 28.26 -6.00
N GLN A 187 -5.84 29.14 -5.89
CA GLN A 187 -7.22 28.81 -6.29
C GLN A 187 -7.32 28.53 -7.79
N HIS A 188 -6.72 29.37 -8.62
CA HIS A 188 -6.70 29.15 -10.08
C HIS A 188 -6.03 27.81 -10.45
N LEU A 189 -4.92 27.45 -9.82
CA LEU A 189 -4.27 26.16 -10.05
C LEU A 189 -5.17 24.99 -9.62
N ALA A 190 -5.91 25.13 -8.52
CA ALA A 190 -6.84 24.12 -8.06
C ALA A 190 -8.03 23.92 -9.01
N GLU A 191 -8.51 24.99 -9.64
CA GLU A 191 -9.60 24.96 -10.64
C GLU A 191 -9.15 24.28 -11.95
N VAL A 192 -8.00 24.68 -12.48
CA VAL A 192 -7.49 24.18 -13.79
C VAL A 192 -7.14 22.69 -13.73
N LYS A 193 -6.62 22.19 -12.62
CA LYS A 193 -6.19 20.79 -12.48
C LYS A 193 -7.28 19.80 -12.09
N GLY A 194 -8.49 20.28 -11.77
CA GLY A 194 -9.68 19.41 -11.57
C GLY A 194 -9.48 18.27 -10.56
N GLY A 195 -8.71 18.48 -9.49
CA GLY A 195 -8.49 17.51 -8.42
C GLY A 195 -7.36 16.50 -8.64
N SER A 196 -6.58 16.59 -9.74
CA SER A 196 -5.36 15.85 -9.95
C SER A 196 -4.14 16.75 -9.66
N PRO A 197 -3.36 16.49 -8.60
CA PRO A 197 -2.18 17.31 -8.27
C PRO A 197 -0.95 16.98 -9.15
N LEU A 198 -1.08 16.01 -10.07
CA LEU A 198 -0.01 15.57 -10.99
C LEU A 198 -0.42 15.74 -12.44
#